data_fab87e88c34b5b1634a89f48298e2465
#
_entry.id   fab87e88c34b5b1634a89f48298e2465
#
_cell.length_a   1.000
_cell.length_b   1.000
_cell.length_c   1.000
_cell.angle_alpha   90.00
_cell.angle_beta   90.00
_cell.angle_gamma   90.00
#
_symmetry.space_group_name_H-M   'P 1'
#
loop_
_entity.id
_entity.type
_entity.pdbx_description
1 polymer ?
#
loop_
_entity_poly.entity_id
_entity_poly.type
_entity_poly.pdbx_seq_one_letter_code
_entity_poly.pdbx_strand_id
1 'polypeptide(L)'
;VTRTVEPAEWADMGVPLLASPREVVKDLHARHLPSPPTAVVAAYDPDGRIRASASFAFRAGVVDGWERRNALLSHLRRVIPHDLRLRRPVRTAVLMVCRDGASGWTSEDGAWMWGLRDACTLHGLRCGSYVTLTRDGWHVVGENRAGRTPNAAHHAPADAASGQPQPGRQPIRSASAR
;
A
#
# COMPACT_ATOMS: atom_id res chain seq x y z
N VAL A 1 -11.71 -11.49 -19.94
CA VAL A 1 -10.45 -10.85 -20.37
C VAL A 1 -9.83 -10.21 -19.15
N THR A 2 -8.72 -10.75 -18.68
CA THR A 2 -7.94 -10.21 -17.56
C THR A 2 -7.32 -8.88 -18.01
N ARG A 3 -7.56 -7.79 -17.27
CA ARG A 3 -7.04 -6.45 -17.59
C ARG A 3 -5.86 -6.16 -16.70
N THR A 4 -4.66 -6.23 -17.29
CA THR A 4 -3.37 -6.00 -16.63
C THR A 4 -2.49 -5.11 -17.48
N VAL A 5 -1.49 -4.50 -16.86
CA VAL A 5 -0.44 -3.70 -17.52
C VAL A 5 0.90 -4.28 -17.15
N GLU A 6 1.75 -4.50 -18.14
CA GLU A 6 3.13 -4.94 -17.92
C GLU A 6 4.04 -3.77 -17.52
N PRO A 7 5.14 -4.01 -16.80
CA PRO A 7 6.05 -2.94 -16.37
C PRO A 7 6.61 -2.09 -17.50
N ALA A 8 6.90 -2.70 -18.64
CA ALA A 8 7.40 -1.99 -19.83
C ALA A 8 6.33 -1.06 -20.40
N GLU A 9 5.10 -1.55 -20.56
CA GLU A 9 3.96 -0.72 -20.99
C GLU A 9 3.71 0.44 -20.02
N TRP A 10 3.83 0.19 -18.72
CA TRP A 10 3.69 1.23 -17.70
C TRP A 10 4.76 2.32 -17.83
N ALA A 11 6.01 1.94 -18.05
CA ALA A 11 7.11 2.88 -18.26
C ALA A 11 6.89 3.75 -19.51
N ASP A 12 6.40 3.13 -20.59
CA ASP A 12 6.14 3.82 -21.86
C ASP A 12 4.97 4.80 -21.80
N MET A 13 4.07 4.66 -20.84
CA MET A 13 2.94 5.59 -20.65
C MET A 13 3.36 6.99 -20.17
N GLY A 14 4.62 7.21 -19.86
CA GLY A 14 5.11 8.50 -19.38
C GLY A 14 4.49 8.92 -18.05
N VAL A 15 4.26 7.96 -17.15
CA VAL A 15 3.75 8.22 -15.80
C VAL A 15 4.71 9.18 -15.07
N PRO A 16 4.22 10.26 -14.42
CA PRO A 16 5.07 11.21 -13.72
C PRO A 16 5.92 10.51 -12.67
N LEU A 17 7.23 10.73 -12.73
CA LEU A 17 8.18 10.22 -11.74
C LEU A 17 8.04 10.98 -10.43
N LEU A 18 8.08 10.27 -9.32
CA LEU A 18 8.15 10.89 -8.00
C LEU A 18 9.55 11.50 -7.80
N ALA A 19 9.61 12.78 -7.45
CA ALA A 19 10.88 13.47 -7.19
C ALA A 19 11.64 12.80 -6.05
N SER A 20 10.94 12.37 -5.00
CA SER A 20 11.51 11.71 -3.81
C SER A 20 10.64 10.51 -3.41
N PRO A 21 10.76 9.36 -4.10
CA PRO A 21 9.92 8.19 -3.81
C PRO A 21 10.11 7.66 -2.39
N ARG A 22 11.32 7.76 -1.86
CA ARG A 22 11.62 7.36 -0.48
C ARG A 22 10.79 8.14 0.55
N GLU A 23 10.69 9.46 0.38
CA GLU A 23 9.91 10.32 1.27
C GLU A 23 8.41 10.05 1.14
N VAL A 24 7.92 9.84 -0.09
CA VAL A 24 6.53 9.47 -0.35
C VAL A 24 6.18 8.16 0.34
N VAL A 25 7.00 7.12 0.17
CA VAL A 25 6.78 5.80 0.79
C VAL A 25 6.83 5.90 2.30
N LYS A 26 7.81 6.61 2.85
CA LYS A 26 7.96 6.83 4.29
C LYS A 26 6.75 7.54 4.90
N ASP A 27 6.26 8.59 4.24
CA ASP A 27 5.10 9.36 4.71
C ASP A 27 3.81 8.53 4.64
N LEU A 28 3.56 7.83 3.55
CA LEU A 28 2.39 6.97 3.41
C LEU A 28 2.43 5.79 4.40
N HIS A 29 3.60 5.20 4.59
CA HIS A 29 3.77 4.13 5.59
C HIS A 29 3.51 4.65 7.01
N ALA A 30 4.07 5.79 7.38
CA ALA A 30 3.87 6.37 8.71
C ALA A 30 2.40 6.76 8.99
N ARG A 31 1.68 7.22 7.96
CA ARG A 31 0.27 7.64 8.09
C ARG A 31 -0.70 6.47 8.21
N HIS A 32 -0.45 5.40 7.48
CA HIS A 32 -1.42 4.32 7.31
C HIS A 32 -1.01 3.01 7.98
N LEU A 33 0.27 2.85 8.31
CA LEU A 33 0.83 1.64 8.92
C LEU A 33 0.32 0.35 8.24
N PRO A 34 0.46 0.25 6.91
CA PRO A 34 -0.17 -0.83 6.16
C PRO A 34 0.47 -2.18 6.48
N SER A 35 -0.39 -3.19 6.65
CA SER A 35 0.01 -4.59 6.71
C SER A 35 -0.58 -5.35 5.50
N PRO A 36 0.07 -6.40 5.00
CA PRO A 36 -0.49 -7.17 3.90
C PRO A 36 -1.83 -7.85 4.26
N PRO A 37 -2.81 -7.86 3.37
CA PRO A 37 -2.92 -7.19 2.08
C PRO A 37 -3.64 -5.82 2.20
N THR A 38 -2.92 -4.73 2.04
CA THR A 38 -3.47 -3.36 2.13
C THR A 38 -3.00 -2.50 0.95
N ALA A 39 -3.92 -1.76 0.36
CA ALA A 39 -3.63 -0.73 -0.63
C ALA A 39 -3.77 0.66 0.01
N VAL A 40 -2.84 1.56 -0.32
CA VAL A 40 -2.85 2.96 0.09
C VAL A 40 -2.88 3.82 -1.17
N VAL A 41 -3.95 4.57 -1.38
CA VAL A 41 -4.05 5.54 -2.47
C VAL A 41 -3.92 6.95 -1.92
N ALA A 42 -3.14 7.79 -2.58
CA ALA A 42 -2.93 9.18 -2.18
C ALA A 42 -3.00 10.12 -3.39
N ALA A 43 -3.52 11.31 -3.16
CA ALA A 43 -3.55 12.39 -4.15
C ALA A 43 -2.61 13.51 -3.72
N TYR A 44 -1.73 13.89 -4.63
CA TYR A 44 -0.72 14.94 -4.44
C TYR A 44 -1.03 16.17 -5.29
N ASP A 45 -0.82 17.34 -4.72
CA ASP A 45 -0.79 18.60 -5.49
C ASP A 45 0.49 18.69 -6.34
N PRO A 46 0.56 19.57 -7.34
CA PRO A 46 1.76 19.77 -8.14
C PRO A 46 3.00 20.18 -7.34
N ASP A 47 2.82 20.75 -6.16
CA ASP A 47 3.89 21.11 -5.23
C ASP A 47 4.41 19.92 -4.39
N GLY A 48 3.91 18.72 -4.65
CA GLY A 48 4.30 17.50 -3.94
C GLY A 48 3.64 17.30 -2.57
N ARG A 49 2.66 18.12 -2.21
CA ARG A 49 1.94 17.98 -0.95
C ARG A 49 0.80 16.99 -1.08
N ILE A 50 0.69 16.11 -0.08
CA ILE A 50 -0.44 15.20 0.02
C ILE A 50 -1.71 15.97 0.38
N ARG A 51 -2.77 15.78 -0.40
CA ARG A 51 -4.09 16.39 -0.15
C ARG A 51 -5.05 15.42 0.48
N ALA A 52 -5.00 14.19 0.06
CA ALA A 52 -5.88 13.15 0.57
C ALA A 52 -5.19 11.81 0.44
N SER A 53 -5.50 10.91 1.35
CA SER A 53 -5.07 9.51 1.26
C SER A 53 -6.07 8.61 1.97
N ALA A 54 -6.15 7.37 1.50
CA ALA A 54 -6.94 6.32 2.12
C ALA A 54 -6.18 5.00 2.05
N SER A 55 -6.36 4.18 3.08
CA SER A 55 -5.93 2.78 3.09
C SER A 55 -7.13 1.86 3.17
N PHE A 56 -7.04 0.71 2.52
CA PHE A 56 -8.08 -0.31 2.55
C PHE A 56 -7.49 -1.69 2.32
N ALA A 57 -8.07 -2.67 3.02
CA ALA A 57 -7.73 -4.07 2.79
C ALA A 57 -8.32 -4.55 1.46
N PHE A 58 -7.64 -5.50 0.82
CA PHE A 58 -8.12 -6.12 -0.41
C PHE A 58 -7.97 -7.64 -0.34
N ARG A 59 -8.65 -8.34 -1.24
CA ARG A 59 -8.49 -9.78 -1.41
C ARG A 59 -7.27 -10.05 -2.29
N ALA A 60 -6.27 -10.74 -1.76
CA ALA A 60 -5.10 -11.16 -2.51
C ALA A 60 -5.45 -12.22 -3.57
N GLY A 61 -4.61 -12.34 -4.60
CA GLY A 61 -4.78 -13.32 -5.67
C GLY A 61 -5.81 -12.94 -6.74
N VAL A 62 -6.44 -11.78 -6.66
CA VAL A 62 -7.37 -11.30 -7.69
C VAL A 62 -6.59 -10.57 -8.78
N VAL A 63 -6.57 -11.16 -9.97
CA VAL A 63 -5.91 -10.60 -11.16
C VAL A 63 -6.95 -10.00 -12.12
N ASP A 64 -7.81 -9.12 -11.60
CA ASP A 64 -8.83 -8.42 -12.38
C ASP A 64 -8.75 -6.90 -12.17
N GLY A 65 -8.27 -6.19 -13.20
CA GLY A 65 -8.14 -4.73 -13.19
C GLY A 65 -9.46 -3.99 -12.95
N TRP A 66 -10.62 -4.55 -13.36
CA TRP A 66 -11.94 -3.97 -13.08
C TRP A 66 -12.25 -3.94 -11.60
N GLU A 67 -11.98 -5.03 -10.89
CA GLU A 67 -12.19 -5.08 -9.44
C GLU A 67 -11.29 -4.06 -8.73
N ARG A 68 -10.02 -4.00 -9.12
CA ARG A 68 -9.04 -3.04 -8.59
C ARG A 68 -9.44 -1.59 -8.87
N ARG A 69 -9.89 -1.28 -10.08
CA ARG A 69 -10.42 0.04 -10.44
C ARG A 69 -11.61 0.43 -9.58
N ASN A 70 -12.58 -0.47 -9.41
CA ASN A 70 -13.79 -0.17 -8.65
C ASN A 70 -13.48 0.10 -7.18
N ALA A 71 -12.56 -0.67 -6.60
CA ALA A 71 -12.07 -0.43 -5.25
C ALA A 71 -11.41 0.95 -5.12
N LEU A 72 -10.50 1.29 -6.04
CA LEU A 72 -9.84 2.59 -6.07
C LEU A 72 -10.82 3.75 -6.23
N LEU A 73 -11.76 3.66 -7.17
CA LEU A 73 -12.79 4.70 -7.38
C LEU A 73 -13.65 4.93 -6.15
N SER A 74 -14.05 3.87 -5.46
CA SER A 74 -14.83 3.97 -4.23
C SER A 74 -14.10 4.79 -3.17
N HIS A 75 -12.79 4.55 -2.98
CA HIS A 75 -11.99 5.26 -2.00
C HIS A 75 -11.64 6.67 -2.45
N LEU A 76 -11.27 6.88 -3.71
CA LEU A 76 -10.99 8.21 -4.26
C LEU A 76 -12.21 9.14 -4.16
N ARG A 77 -13.41 8.65 -4.45
CA ARG A 77 -14.64 9.44 -4.33
C ARG A 77 -14.94 9.83 -2.89
N ARG A 78 -14.53 9.01 -1.93
CA ARG A 78 -14.74 9.28 -0.50
C ARG A 78 -13.77 10.32 0.04
N VAL A 79 -12.50 10.29 -0.38
CA VAL A 79 -11.44 11.16 0.15
C VAL A 79 -11.25 12.45 -0.66
N ILE A 80 -11.65 12.47 -1.93
CA ILE A 80 -11.58 13.65 -2.80
C ILE A 80 -13.01 14.02 -3.20
N PRO A 81 -13.62 15.04 -2.58
CA PRO A 81 -14.95 15.52 -2.93
C PRO A 81 -15.06 15.92 -4.40
N HIS A 82 -16.27 15.80 -4.96
CA HIS A 82 -16.52 16.03 -6.40
C HIS A 82 -16.10 17.43 -6.87
N ASP A 83 -16.33 18.45 -6.08
CA ASP A 83 -15.96 19.83 -6.36
C ASP A 83 -14.44 20.06 -6.37
N LEU A 84 -13.67 19.30 -5.62
CA LEU A 84 -12.21 19.32 -5.67
C LEU A 84 -11.62 18.63 -6.91
N ARG A 85 -12.36 17.70 -7.54
CA ARG A 85 -11.93 17.05 -8.79
C ARG A 85 -11.86 18.00 -9.96
N LEU A 86 -12.81 18.91 -10.03
CA LEU A 86 -12.98 19.86 -11.13
C LEU A 86 -12.12 21.11 -10.97
N ARG A 87 -11.51 21.33 -9.81
CA ARG A 87 -10.67 22.49 -9.55
C ARG A 87 -9.23 22.24 -9.97
N ARG A 88 -8.68 23.19 -10.71
CA ARG A 88 -7.24 23.25 -10.93
C ARG A 88 -6.52 23.66 -9.63
N PRO A 89 -5.31 23.18 -9.37
CA PRO A 89 -4.47 22.32 -10.24
C PRO A 89 -4.92 20.86 -10.24
N VAL A 90 -4.64 20.16 -11.34
CA VAL A 90 -4.88 18.71 -11.46
C VAL A 90 -3.93 17.97 -10.52
N ARG A 91 -4.47 17.11 -9.67
CA ARG A 91 -3.73 16.31 -8.72
C ARG A 91 -3.25 15.00 -9.33
N THR A 92 -2.17 14.48 -8.77
CA THR A 92 -1.59 13.19 -9.18
C THR A 92 -1.90 12.14 -8.12
N ALA A 93 -2.46 11.02 -8.54
CA ALA A 93 -2.69 9.87 -7.67
C ALA A 93 -1.47 8.94 -7.67
N VAL A 94 -1.07 8.51 -6.48
CA VAL A 94 -0.03 7.49 -6.24
C VAL A 94 -0.68 6.32 -5.53
N LEU A 95 -0.32 5.11 -5.90
CA LEU A 95 -0.80 3.89 -5.28
C LEU A 95 0.38 3.10 -4.69
N MET A 96 0.30 2.79 -3.41
CA MET A 96 1.22 1.88 -2.73
C MET A 96 0.46 0.63 -2.30
N VAL A 97 0.89 -0.54 -2.76
CA VAL A 97 0.28 -1.83 -2.42
C VAL A 97 1.21 -2.61 -1.51
N CYS A 98 0.78 -2.81 -0.27
CA CYS A 98 1.44 -3.64 0.72
C CYS A 98 0.95 -5.08 0.57
N ARG A 99 1.82 -5.99 0.17
CA ARG A 99 1.51 -7.39 -0.10
C ARG A 99 2.58 -8.35 0.35
N ASP A 100 2.22 -9.60 0.52
CA ASP A 100 3.15 -10.69 0.71
C ASP A 100 3.91 -11.04 -0.59
N GLY A 101 4.91 -11.90 -0.45
CA GLY A 101 5.73 -12.37 -1.55
C GLY A 101 6.96 -11.50 -1.82
N ALA A 102 7.66 -11.83 -2.89
CA ALA A 102 8.87 -11.14 -3.31
C ALA A 102 8.57 -9.75 -3.90
N SER A 103 9.58 -8.89 -3.95
CA SER A 103 9.48 -7.52 -4.48
C SER A 103 9.28 -7.45 -6.01
N GLY A 104 9.48 -8.56 -6.73
CA GLY A 104 9.28 -8.64 -8.18
C GLY A 104 7.82 -8.39 -8.59
N TRP A 105 7.65 -7.92 -9.82
CA TRP A 105 6.33 -7.71 -10.40
C TRP A 105 5.51 -9.01 -10.50
N THR A 106 4.19 -8.88 -10.28
CA THR A 106 3.22 -9.97 -10.40
C THR A 106 2.05 -9.55 -11.27
N SER A 107 1.28 -10.52 -11.78
CA SER A 107 0.04 -10.23 -12.54
C SER A 107 -0.98 -9.44 -11.70
N GLU A 108 -0.96 -9.59 -10.38
CA GLU A 108 -1.80 -8.79 -9.48
C GLU A 108 -1.36 -7.32 -9.46
N ASP A 109 -0.06 -7.05 -9.50
CA ASP A 109 0.46 -5.68 -9.65
C ASP A 109 0.00 -5.07 -10.98
N GLY A 110 0.04 -5.85 -12.07
CA GLY A 110 -0.49 -5.43 -13.37
C GLY A 110 -1.97 -5.07 -13.34
N ALA A 111 -2.79 -5.81 -12.58
CA ALA A 111 -4.20 -5.49 -12.39
C ALA A 111 -4.39 -4.18 -11.58
N TRP A 112 -3.57 -3.94 -10.56
CA TRP A 112 -3.57 -2.68 -9.83
C TRP A 112 -3.14 -1.49 -10.69
N MET A 113 -2.09 -1.65 -11.49
CA MET A 113 -1.61 -0.61 -12.41
C MET A 113 -2.68 -0.22 -13.42
N TRP A 114 -3.32 -1.23 -14.05
CA TRP A 114 -4.44 -0.99 -14.95
C TRP A 114 -5.59 -0.26 -14.22
N GLY A 115 -5.95 -0.74 -13.04
CA GLY A 115 -7.02 -0.16 -12.23
C GLY A 115 -6.75 1.29 -11.82
N LEU A 116 -5.51 1.61 -11.45
CA LEU A 116 -5.09 2.97 -11.12
C LEU A 116 -5.24 3.92 -12.31
N ARG A 117 -4.72 3.51 -13.47
CA ARG A 117 -4.82 4.29 -14.71
C ARG A 117 -6.26 4.63 -15.06
N ASP A 118 -7.12 3.61 -15.07
CA ASP A 118 -8.52 3.78 -15.44
C ASP A 118 -9.30 4.60 -14.39
N ALA A 119 -9.04 4.36 -13.11
CA ALA A 119 -9.64 5.13 -12.02
C ALA A 119 -9.24 6.61 -12.07
N CYS A 120 -7.99 6.93 -12.36
CA CYS A 120 -7.52 8.29 -12.52
C CYS A 120 -8.23 9.00 -13.67
N THR A 121 -8.35 8.33 -14.82
CA THR A 121 -9.08 8.86 -15.99
C THR A 121 -10.52 9.18 -15.64
N LEU A 122 -11.22 8.27 -14.97
CA LEU A 122 -12.62 8.45 -14.58
C LEU A 122 -12.81 9.48 -13.47
N HIS A 123 -11.81 9.70 -12.62
CA HIS A 123 -11.89 10.63 -11.50
C HIS A 123 -11.30 12.03 -11.79
N GLY A 124 -10.69 12.22 -12.97
CA GLY A 124 -10.09 13.49 -13.35
C GLY A 124 -8.75 13.77 -12.66
N LEU A 125 -8.02 12.71 -12.30
CA LEU A 125 -6.67 12.78 -11.73
C LEU A 125 -5.63 12.44 -12.79
N ARG A 126 -4.40 12.93 -12.58
CA ARG A 126 -3.24 12.41 -13.29
C ARG A 126 -2.83 11.07 -12.66
N CYS A 127 -2.59 10.07 -13.49
CA CYS A 127 -2.02 8.82 -13.02
C CYS A 127 -0.56 9.04 -12.63
N GLY A 128 -0.22 8.70 -11.39
CA GLY A 128 1.13 8.77 -10.84
C GLY A 128 1.74 7.39 -10.66
N SER A 129 2.78 7.31 -9.84
CA SER A 129 3.56 6.09 -9.67
C SER A 129 2.79 4.98 -8.93
N TYR A 130 3.13 3.75 -9.27
CA TYR A 130 2.73 2.55 -8.56
C TYR A 130 3.92 2.00 -7.76
N VAL A 131 3.71 1.76 -6.48
CA VAL A 131 4.74 1.29 -5.55
C VAL A 131 4.30 -0.02 -4.91
N THR A 132 5.16 -1.01 -4.91
CA THR A 132 4.99 -2.22 -4.10
C THR A 132 5.73 -2.09 -2.78
N LEU A 133 5.10 -2.54 -1.69
CA LEU A 133 5.68 -2.65 -0.37
C LEU A 133 5.60 -4.10 0.09
N THR A 134 6.75 -4.73 0.29
CA THR A 134 6.87 -6.13 0.70
C THR A 134 7.78 -6.26 1.93
N ARG A 135 8.02 -7.48 2.39
CA ARG A 135 9.00 -7.72 3.47
C ARG A 135 10.41 -7.30 3.10
N ASP A 136 10.76 -7.32 1.81
CA ASP A 136 12.09 -6.95 1.32
C ASP A 136 12.28 -5.43 1.23
N GLY A 137 11.21 -4.65 1.36
CA GLY A 137 11.19 -3.20 1.22
C GLY A 137 10.18 -2.73 0.18
N TRP A 138 10.45 -1.58 -0.40
CA TRP A 138 9.59 -0.95 -1.40
C TRP A 138 10.28 -0.84 -2.76
N HIS A 139 9.48 -0.84 -3.82
CA HIS A 139 9.95 -0.71 -5.20
C HIS A 139 8.94 0.09 -6.02
N VAL A 140 9.43 1.07 -6.80
CA VAL A 140 8.61 1.83 -7.77
C VAL A 140 8.60 1.06 -9.09
N VAL A 141 7.44 0.55 -9.48
CA VAL A 141 7.33 -0.28 -10.68
C VAL A 141 7.54 0.56 -11.93
N GLY A 142 8.31 0.03 -12.87
CA GLY A 142 8.72 0.73 -14.09
C GLY A 142 9.94 1.64 -13.93
N GLU A 143 10.51 1.69 -12.73
CA GLU A 143 11.72 2.46 -12.41
C GLU A 143 12.72 1.60 -11.63
N ASN A 144 13.98 2.04 -11.59
CA ASN A 144 15.03 1.38 -10.80
C ASN A 144 15.14 1.93 -9.37
N ARG A 145 14.07 2.56 -8.85
CA ARG A 145 14.07 3.14 -7.50
C ARG A 145 13.42 2.18 -6.51
N ALA A 146 14.18 1.81 -5.50
CA ALA A 146 13.78 0.88 -4.45
C ALA A 146 14.46 1.20 -3.13
N GLY A 147 13.98 0.64 -2.04
CA GLY A 147 14.59 0.76 -0.73
C GLY A 147 14.17 -0.38 0.20
N ARG A 148 15.01 -0.69 1.18
CA ARG A 148 14.76 -1.76 2.16
C ARG A 148 13.83 -1.33 3.29
N THR A 149 13.74 -0.03 3.55
CA THR A 149 12.92 0.55 4.64
C THR A 149 12.14 1.75 4.14
N PRO A 150 10.86 1.91 4.56
CA PRO A 150 10.08 0.94 5.34
C PRO A 150 9.82 -0.36 4.58
N ASN A 151 9.37 -1.39 5.27
CA ASN A 151 8.95 -2.66 4.69
C ASN A 151 7.68 -3.18 5.37
N ALA A 152 7.06 -4.21 4.82
CA ALA A 152 5.80 -4.77 5.31
C ALA A 152 5.92 -5.52 6.65
N ALA A 153 7.14 -5.80 7.14
CA ALA A 153 7.36 -6.53 8.40
C ALA A 153 7.36 -5.63 9.65
N HIS A 154 7.35 -4.30 9.50
CA HIS A 154 7.49 -3.36 10.61
C HIS A 154 6.24 -3.18 11.50
N HIS A 155 5.22 -4.04 11.36
CA HIS A 155 3.99 -3.97 12.15
C HIS A 155 3.48 -5.35 12.58
N ALA A 156 4.36 -6.19 13.10
CA ALA A 156 3.88 -7.18 14.07
C ALA A 156 3.72 -6.44 15.41
N PRO A 157 2.51 -6.36 16.00
CA PRO A 157 2.37 -5.82 17.34
C PRO A 157 3.24 -6.66 18.29
N ALA A 158 4.06 -6.00 19.09
CA ALA A 158 4.96 -6.61 20.09
C ALA A 158 4.20 -7.22 21.29
N ASP A 159 2.91 -7.51 21.19
CA ASP A 159 2.02 -7.91 22.28
C ASP A 159 1.57 -9.35 22.26
N ALA A 160 2.29 -10.26 21.60
CA ALA A 160 1.96 -11.69 21.68
C ALA A 160 3.02 -12.55 22.40
N ALA A 161 3.95 -11.95 23.12
CA ALA A 161 5.03 -12.67 23.80
C ALA A 161 5.10 -12.36 25.32
N SER A 162 3.99 -12.50 26.04
CA SER A 162 4.04 -12.48 27.52
C SER A 162 2.83 -13.21 28.11
N GLY A 163 2.79 -14.50 27.93
CA GLY A 163 1.75 -15.35 28.50
C GLY A 163 2.18 -16.80 28.66
N GLN A 164 3.42 -17.04 29.14
CA GLN A 164 3.72 -18.36 29.69
C GLN A 164 3.28 -18.40 31.15
N PRO A 165 2.34 -19.26 31.53
CA PRO A 165 2.06 -19.50 32.95
C PRO A 165 3.26 -20.23 33.54
N GLN A 166 3.90 -19.62 34.55
CA GLN A 166 4.88 -20.29 35.38
C GLN A 166 4.20 -21.49 36.08
N PRO A 167 4.77 -22.70 36.01
CA PRO A 167 4.27 -23.82 36.83
C PRO A 167 4.51 -23.52 38.29
N GLY A 168 3.43 -23.57 39.06
CA GLY A 168 3.38 -23.26 40.48
C GLY A 168 4.40 -24.04 41.30
N ARG A 169 5.19 -23.33 42.07
CA ARG A 169 5.93 -23.92 43.20
C ARG A 169 4.92 -24.42 44.22
N GLN A 170 4.83 -25.72 44.37
CA GLN A 170 4.15 -26.36 45.51
C GLN A 170 4.93 -26.04 46.81
N PRO A 171 4.26 -25.65 47.89
CA PRO A 171 4.89 -25.52 49.18
C PRO A 171 5.12 -26.93 49.80
N ILE A 172 6.37 -27.18 50.16
CA ILE A 172 6.77 -28.38 50.92
C ILE A 172 6.12 -28.28 52.31
N ARG A 173 5.19 -29.22 52.58
CA ARG A 173 4.69 -29.42 53.94
C ARG A 173 5.75 -30.14 54.74
N SER A 174 6.32 -29.46 55.74
CA SER A 174 7.12 -30.05 56.80
C SER A 174 6.21 -30.86 57.71
N ALA A 175 6.41 -32.19 57.73
CA ALA A 175 5.86 -33.03 58.75
C ALA A 175 6.77 -32.97 59.97
N SER A 176 6.27 -32.39 61.07
CA SER A 176 6.85 -32.56 62.39
C SER A 176 6.26 -33.80 63.03
N ALA A 177 7.17 -34.63 63.49
CA ALA A 177 6.88 -35.81 64.27
C ALA A 177 6.38 -35.50 65.67
N ARG A 178 5.38 -36.24 66.12
CA ARG A 178 5.30 -36.99 67.39
C ARG A 178 4.25 -38.03 67.24
#